data_40f1fcaf5c6dc15f76bf64222ff33b9e
#
_entry.id   40f1fcaf5c6dc15f76bf64222ff33b9e
#
_cell.length_a   1.000
_cell.length_b   1.000
_cell.length_c   1.000
_cell.angle_alpha   90.00
_cell.angle_beta   90.00
_cell.angle_gamma   90.00
#
_symmetry.space_group_name_H-M   'P 1'
#
loop_
_entity.id
_entity.type
_entity.pdbx_description
1 polymer ?
#
loop_
_entity_poly.entity_id
_entity_poly.type
_entity_poly.pdbx_seq_one_letter_code
_entity_poly.pdbx_strand_id
1 'polypeptide(L)'
;MSRTARLLELLIRVQTKPRFTAAELAEEFGVSRRTMLRDLSALSGMGVPLRSTPGPGGGYSLPRGGRRLSPSLTVDEALALIASYEALLRYPVHPFSTQGLSAVTKLRAALPREVVAELDRLRRHVFVAGPARDYEAPLLGELLSAALDGVHLKVTYDSIGSGCTERVIFPYGLYASQGYWYCACFDHKRGTNVPMRADRFLSAERVEGFEPPQELSVQDWMDTAREAFSERLRVQARVTERGRKSFELTSLFGRITPEEGGVIEVEIPRSEIDYYASRLLSLGTDIFVDSPQELVEAIENKAREIVQLYRPQTS
;
A
#
# COMPACT_ATOMS: atom_id res chain seq x y z
N MET A 1 -30.06 15.43 -4.66
CA MET A 1 -28.95 14.71 -3.98
C MET A 1 -29.51 13.62 -3.08
N SER A 2 -28.96 12.39 -3.13
CA SER A 2 -29.39 11.31 -2.24
C SER A 2 -28.98 11.62 -0.78
N ARG A 3 -29.66 11.02 0.22
CA ARG A 3 -29.31 11.22 1.64
C ARG A 3 -27.88 10.78 1.94
N THR A 4 -27.44 9.68 1.37
CA THR A 4 -26.07 9.14 1.56
C THR A 4 -25.02 10.09 1.00
N ALA A 5 -25.19 10.58 -0.23
CA ALA A 5 -24.28 11.55 -0.83
C ALA A 5 -24.22 12.85 0.00
N ARG A 6 -25.35 13.32 0.50
CA ARG A 6 -25.41 14.51 1.37
C ARG A 6 -24.66 14.30 2.68
N LEU A 7 -24.78 13.13 3.33
CA LEU A 7 -24.06 12.84 4.57
C LEU A 7 -22.54 12.79 4.35
N LEU A 8 -22.07 12.26 3.22
CA LEU A 8 -20.65 12.26 2.86
C LEU A 8 -20.11 13.67 2.64
N GLU A 9 -20.81 14.50 1.86
CA GLU A 9 -20.42 15.90 1.64
C GLU A 9 -20.47 16.70 2.95
N LEU A 10 -21.49 16.47 3.78
CA LEU A 10 -21.62 17.11 5.08
C LEU A 10 -20.46 16.74 6.01
N LEU A 11 -20.02 15.48 6.00
CA LEU A 11 -18.86 15.02 6.77
C LEU A 11 -17.59 15.78 6.36
N ILE A 12 -17.33 15.92 5.07
CA ILE A 12 -16.19 16.70 4.55
C ILE A 12 -16.32 18.16 4.95
N ARG A 13 -17.52 18.72 4.81
CA ARG A 13 -17.76 20.15 5.07
C ARG A 13 -17.56 20.54 6.54
N VAL A 14 -18.02 19.73 7.48
CA VAL A 14 -17.86 20.01 8.92
C VAL A 14 -16.40 19.90 9.37
N GLN A 15 -15.57 19.11 8.67
CA GLN A 15 -14.13 19.01 8.96
C GLN A 15 -13.35 20.27 8.55
N THR A 16 -13.83 21.00 7.54
CA THR A 16 -13.15 22.21 7.02
C THR A 16 -13.57 23.50 7.72
N LYS A 17 -14.75 23.53 8.34
CA LYS A 17 -15.27 24.72 9.05
C LYS A 17 -15.05 24.61 10.56
N PRO A 18 -14.31 25.55 11.18
CA PRO A 18 -14.04 25.51 12.61
C PRO A 18 -15.32 25.68 13.49
N ARG A 19 -16.32 26.37 12.97
CA ARG A 19 -17.63 26.59 13.59
C ARG A 19 -18.68 26.80 12.51
N PHE A 20 -19.89 26.30 12.72
CA PHE A 20 -21.00 26.42 11.77
C PHE A 20 -22.33 26.27 12.48
N THR A 21 -23.39 26.76 11.87
CA THR A 21 -24.77 26.58 12.36
C THR A 21 -25.55 25.63 11.47
N ALA A 22 -26.59 25.02 12.02
CA ALA A 22 -27.49 24.19 11.22
C ALA A 22 -28.25 24.97 10.15
N ALA A 23 -28.44 26.32 10.35
CA ALA A 23 -29.06 27.16 9.37
C ALA A 23 -28.15 27.42 8.16
N GLU A 24 -26.87 27.79 8.40
CA GLU A 24 -25.89 27.99 7.33
C GLU A 24 -25.70 26.73 6.48
N LEU A 25 -25.59 25.57 7.11
CA LEU A 25 -25.45 24.32 6.37
C LEU A 25 -26.75 23.92 5.65
N ALA A 26 -27.91 24.20 6.23
CA ALA A 26 -29.20 23.97 5.57
C ALA A 26 -29.33 24.78 4.28
N GLU A 27 -28.92 26.05 4.31
CA GLU A 27 -28.87 26.93 3.14
C GLU A 27 -27.87 26.43 2.10
N GLU A 28 -26.62 26.10 2.51
CA GLU A 28 -25.55 25.60 1.65
C GLU A 28 -25.94 24.31 0.92
N PHE A 29 -26.64 23.40 1.60
CA PHE A 29 -27.07 22.12 1.06
C PHE A 29 -28.47 22.12 0.43
N GLY A 30 -29.16 23.25 0.43
CA GLY A 30 -30.51 23.37 -0.14
C GLY A 30 -31.57 22.52 0.56
N VAL A 31 -31.46 22.32 1.88
CA VAL A 31 -32.39 21.49 2.66
C VAL A 31 -33.01 22.31 3.82
N SER A 32 -34.11 21.80 4.40
CA SER A 32 -34.68 22.43 5.58
C SER A 32 -33.75 22.33 6.80
N ARG A 33 -33.78 23.30 7.70
CA ARG A 33 -33.05 23.27 8.98
C ARG A 33 -33.33 21.98 9.78
N ARG A 34 -34.57 21.47 9.73
CA ARG A 34 -34.98 20.24 10.37
C ARG A 34 -34.26 19.04 9.77
N THR A 35 -34.11 18.99 8.45
CA THR A 35 -33.38 17.96 7.75
C THR A 35 -31.90 18.00 8.11
N MET A 36 -31.29 19.20 8.13
CA MET A 36 -29.90 19.39 8.49
C MET A 36 -29.60 18.95 9.94
N LEU A 37 -30.46 19.30 10.90
CA LEU A 37 -30.33 18.85 12.29
C LEU A 37 -30.38 17.34 12.42
N ARG A 38 -31.20 16.67 11.60
CA ARG A 38 -31.32 15.23 11.57
C ARG A 38 -30.07 14.58 10.94
N ASP A 39 -29.49 15.21 9.93
CA ASP A 39 -28.25 14.76 9.30
C ASP A 39 -27.04 14.99 10.21
N LEU A 40 -26.95 16.10 10.94
CA LEU A 40 -25.93 16.34 11.97
C LEU A 40 -26.02 15.33 13.13
N SER A 41 -27.26 15.00 13.55
CA SER A 41 -27.50 13.96 14.55
C SER A 41 -27.04 12.58 14.04
N ALA A 42 -27.28 12.28 12.75
CA ALA A 42 -26.82 11.05 12.13
C ALA A 42 -25.27 10.98 12.09
N LEU A 43 -24.59 12.08 11.71
CA LEU A 43 -23.13 12.15 11.76
C LEU A 43 -22.59 11.96 13.18
N SER A 44 -23.24 12.56 14.17
CA SER A 44 -22.86 12.35 15.57
C SER A 44 -23.06 10.91 16.01
N GLY A 45 -24.13 10.25 15.58
CA GLY A 45 -24.38 8.82 15.79
C GLY A 45 -23.38 7.92 15.07
N MET A 46 -22.76 8.39 13.99
CA MET A 46 -21.67 7.73 13.26
C MET A 46 -20.27 8.00 13.86
N GLY A 47 -20.21 8.66 15.03
CA GLY A 47 -18.97 8.91 15.75
C GLY A 47 -18.27 10.23 15.45
N VAL A 48 -18.87 11.12 14.65
CA VAL A 48 -18.30 12.47 14.43
C VAL A 48 -18.49 13.30 15.70
N PRO A 49 -17.41 13.80 16.37
CA PRO A 49 -17.48 14.46 17.68
C PRO A 49 -17.96 15.91 17.55
N LEU A 50 -19.23 16.09 17.19
CA LEU A 50 -19.85 17.41 17.10
C LEU A 50 -20.20 17.96 18.48
N ARG A 51 -19.68 19.14 18.81
CA ARG A 51 -20.12 19.91 20.01
C ARG A 51 -21.14 20.94 19.62
N SER A 52 -22.28 20.91 20.29
CA SER A 52 -23.33 21.93 20.17
C SER A 52 -23.16 22.97 21.29
N THR A 53 -23.16 24.24 20.93
CA THR A 53 -23.19 25.37 21.86
C THR A 53 -24.51 26.08 21.69
N PRO A 54 -25.43 26.09 22.68
CA PRO A 54 -26.71 26.80 22.60
C PRO A 54 -26.53 28.31 22.76
N GLY A 55 -27.52 29.08 22.30
CA GLY A 55 -27.63 30.53 22.51
C GLY A 55 -27.34 31.39 21.28
N PRO A 56 -27.53 32.75 21.41
CA PRO A 56 -27.18 33.69 20.36
C PRO A 56 -25.70 33.63 20.03
N GLY A 57 -25.39 33.38 18.74
CA GLY A 57 -24.01 33.10 18.30
C GLY A 57 -23.51 31.67 18.61
N GLY A 58 -24.40 30.78 19.06
CA GLY A 58 -24.17 29.36 19.23
C GLY A 58 -24.02 28.65 17.88
N GLY A 59 -23.89 27.32 17.90
CA GLY A 59 -23.74 26.50 16.70
C GLY A 59 -23.06 25.20 17.01
N TYR A 60 -22.51 24.59 15.97
CA TYR A 60 -21.74 23.34 16.04
C TYR A 60 -20.28 23.62 15.79
N SER A 61 -19.42 22.85 16.44
CA SER A 61 -17.98 22.86 16.19
C SER A 61 -17.41 21.45 16.38
N LEU A 62 -16.31 21.17 15.67
CA LEU A 62 -15.45 20.06 16.05
C LEU A 62 -14.48 20.50 17.15
N PRO A 63 -14.15 19.65 18.13
CA PRO A 63 -13.18 19.99 19.17
C PRO A 63 -11.86 20.41 18.55
N ARG A 64 -11.42 21.66 18.81
CA ARG A 64 -10.07 22.11 18.51
C ARG A 64 -9.15 21.66 19.63
N GLY A 65 -8.12 20.94 19.29
CA GLY A 65 -7.05 20.62 20.23
C GLY A 65 -6.99 19.15 20.60
N GLY A 66 -5.91 18.54 20.11
CA GLY A 66 -5.54 17.16 20.34
C GLY A 66 -6.32 16.20 19.47
N ARG A 67 -5.68 15.57 18.55
CA ARG A 67 -6.10 14.45 17.68
C ARG A 67 -6.69 13.26 18.45
N ARG A 68 -7.57 13.49 19.44
CA ARG A 68 -8.27 12.43 20.17
C ARG A 68 -9.62 12.22 19.51
N LEU A 69 -9.69 11.28 18.61
CA LEU A 69 -10.95 10.70 18.16
C LEU A 69 -11.50 9.86 19.32
N SER A 70 -12.77 10.03 19.65
CA SER A 70 -13.49 9.13 20.53
C SER A 70 -14.65 8.52 19.73
N PRO A 71 -14.36 7.63 18.76
CA PRO A 71 -15.41 6.95 18.02
C PRO A 71 -16.10 5.98 18.98
N SER A 72 -17.44 5.97 18.96
CA SER A 72 -18.21 4.89 19.58
C SER A 72 -18.09 3.66 18.68
N LEU A 73 -17.17 2.76 19.00
CA LEU A 73 -17.01 1.50 18.31
C LEU A 73 -17.88 0.42 18.98
N THR A 74 -18.54 -0.38 18.18
CA THR A 74 -19.09 -1.66 18.62
C THR A 74 -17.97 -2.64 18.94
N VAL A 75 -18.29 -3.70 19.67
CA VAL A 75 -17.34 -4.78 19.97
C VAL A 75 -16.77 -5.38 18.69
N ASP A 76 -17.63 -5.68 17.72
CA ASP A 76 -17.23 -6.30 16.45
C ASP A 76 -16.31 -5.40 15.62
N GLU A 77 -16.58 -4.09 15.61
CA GLU A 77 -15.70 -3.12 14.94
C GLU A 77 -14.32 -3.04 15.61
N ALA A 78 -14.26 -3.07 16.94
CA ALA A 78 -13.01 -3.10 17.69
C ALA A 78 -12.22 -4.39 17.41
N LEU A 79 -12.89 -5.56 17.39
CA LEU A 79 -12.28 -6.85 17.03
C LEU A 79 -11.72 -6.84 15.60
N ALA A 80 -12.48 -6.32 14.64
CA ALA A 80 -12.05 -6.22 13.26
C ALA A 80 -10.79 -5.32 13.10
N LEU A 81 -10.75 -4.18 13.79
CA LEU A 81 -9.58 -3.29 13.79
C LEU A 81 -8.34 -3.94 14.40
N ILE A 82 -8.50 -4.63 15.53
CA ILE A 82 -7.41 -5.35 16.19
C ILE A 82 -6.86 -6.44 15.26
N ALA A 83 -7.73 -7.26 14.67
CA ALA A 83 -7.33 -8.32 13.75
C ALA A 83 -6.65 -7.78 12.49
N SER A 84 -7.12 -6.67 11.94
CA SER A 84 -6.51 -6.00 10.79
C SER A 84 -5.10 -5.48 11.11
N TYR A 85 -4.91 -4.90 12.28
CA TYR A 85 -3.58 -4.45 12.71
C TYR A 85 -2.63 -5.63 12.93
N GLU A 86 -3.11 -6.75 13.45
CA GLU A 86 -2.31 -7.96 13.63
C GLU A 86 -1.85 -8.57 12.29
N ALA A 87 -2.64 -8.42 11.24
CA ALA A 87 -2.20 -8.77 9.88
C ALA A 87 -1.02 -7.89 9.42
N LEU A 88 -1.04 -6.59 9.75
CA LEU A 88 0.06 -5.67 9.43
C LEU A 88 1.36 -6.00 10.19
N LEU A 89 1.27 -6.59 11.39
CA LEU A 89 2.44 -7.05 12.17
C LEU A 89 3.20 -8.22 11.50
N ARG A 90 2.74 -8.74 10.36
CA ARG A 90 3.49 -9.70 9.55
C ARG A 90 4.65 -9.06 8.78
N TYR A 91 4.64 -7.76 8.64
CA TYR A 91 5.81 -7.00 8.21
C TYR A 91 6.70 -6.72 9.43
N PRO A 92 8.01 -7.02 9.38
CA PRO A 92 8.92 -6.81 10.50
C PRO A 92 9.02 -5.34 10.91
N VAL A 93 8.81 -4.47 9.95
CA VAL A 93 8.74 -3.00 10.13
C VAL A 93 7.51 -2.46 9.40
N HIS A 94 6.89 -1.42 9.94
CA HIS A 94 5.85 -0.66 9.24
C HIS A 94 5.75 0.77 9.80
N PRO A 95 5.29 1.75 8.99
CA PRO A 95 5.34 3.17 9.36
C PRO A 95 4.40 3.56 10.51
N PHE A 96 3.51 2.66 10.93
CA PHE A 96 2.51 2.92 11.98
C PHE A 96 2.70 2.07 13.24
N SER A 97 3.88 1.50 13.46
CA SER A 97 4.14 0.52 14.54
C SER A 97 3.79 1.06 15.94
N THR A 98 4.31 2.24 16.28
CA THR A 98 4.07 2.86 17.60
C THR A 98 2.61 3.26 17.80
N GLN A 99 2.02 3.91 16.80
CA GLN A 99 0.64 4.40 16.86
C GLN A 99 -0.37 3.24 16.86
N GLY A 100 -0.13 2.24 16.03
CA GLY A 100 -0.98 1.06 15.93
C GLY A 100 -0.95 0.22 17.20
N LEU A 101 0.22 -0.05 17.76
CA LEU A 101 0.36 -0.74 19.04
C LEU A 101 -0.36 0.00 20.18
N SER A 102 -0.19 1.33 20.25
CA SER A 102 -0.89 2.17 21.23
C SER A 102 -2.41 2.11 21.05
N ALA A 103 -2.91 2.15 19.82
CA ALA A 103 -4.34 2.08 19.52
C ALA A 103 -4.93 0.72 19.91
N VAL A 104 -4.30 -0.37 19.51
CA VAL A 104 -4.73 -1.74 19.84
C VAL A 104 -4.72 -1.98 21.35
N THR A 105 -3.68 -1.51 22.04
CA THR A 105 -3.61 -1.63 23.52
C THR A 105 -4.79 -0.93 24.20
N LYS A 106 -5.14 0.29 23.75
CA LYS A 106 -6.29 1.04 24.28
C LYS A 106 -7.62 0.36 23.95
N LEU A 107 -7.78 -0.14 22.73
CA LEU A 107 -8.97 -0.88 22.33
C LEU A 107 -9.14 -2.12 23.20
N ARG A 108 -8.10 -2.94 23.35
CA ARG A 108 -8.14 -4.15 24.19
C ARG A 108 -8.48 -3.83 25.65
N ALA A 109 -7.94 -2.75 26.21
CA ALA A 109 -8.21 -2.32 27.58
C ALA A 109 -9.66 -1.83 27.78
N ALA A 110 -10.33 -1.39 26.72
CA ALA A 110 -11.72 -0.93 26.74
C ALA A 110 -12.74 -2.08 26.54
N LEU A 111 -12.29 -3.26 26.09
CA LEU A 111 -13.18 -4.40 25.85
C LEU A 111 -13.49 -5.18 27.13
N PRO A 112 -14.72 -5.74 27.26
CA PRO A 112 -15.05 -6.70 28.31
C PRO A 112 -14.12 -7.93 28.27
N ARG A 113 -13.89 -8.57 29.42
CA ARG A 113 -12.98 -9.72 29.51
C ARG A 113 -13.42 -10.89 28.61
N GLU A 114 -14.73 -11.11 28.50
CA GLU A 114 -15.33 -12.16 27.67
C GLU A 114 -14.98 -11.94 26.19
N VAL A 115 -15.01 -10.69 25.73
CA VAL A 115 -14.68 -10.31 24.35
C VAL A 115 -13.19 -10.46 24.07
N VAL A 116 -12.34 -10.12 25.04
CA VAL A 116 -10.88 -10.36 24.93
C VAL A 116 -10.61 -11.87 24.81
N ALA A 117 -11.31 -12.71 25.57
CA ALA A 117 -11.19 -14.16 25.47
C ALA A 117 -11.66 -14.68 24.08
N GLU A 118 -12.69 -14.08 23.50
CA GLU A 118 -13.15 -14.39 22.14
C GLU A 118 -12.12 -13.99 21.08
N LEU A 119 -11.50 -12.83 21.19
CA LEU A 119 -10.39 -12.40 20.33
C LEU A 119 -9.24 -13.42 20.40
N ASP A 120 -8.84 -13.84 21.59
CA ASP A 120 -7.78 -14.82 21.77
C ASP A 120 -8.17 -16.21 21.21
N ARG A 121 -9.46 -16.52 21.18
CA ARG A 121 -9.98 -17.72 20.49
C ARG A 121 -9.89 -17.56 18.98
N LEU A 122 -10.34 -16.42 18.41
CA LEU A 122 -10.25 -16.14 16.98
C LEU A 122 -8.82 -16.24 16.46
N ARG A 123 -7.84 -15.74 17.18
CA ARG A 123 -6.41 -15.81 16.83
C ARG A 123 -5.89 -17.24 16.63
N ARG A 124 -6.51 -18.24 17.28
CA ARG A 124 -6.14 -19.65 17.07
C ARG A 124 -6.74 -20.25 15.81
N HIS A 125 -7.75 -19.61 15.22
CA HIS A 125 -8.48 -20.11 14.06
C HIS A 125 -8.27 -19.28 12.79
N VAL A 126 -7.85 -18.04 12.94
CA VAL A 126 -7.57 -17.13 11.82
C VAL A 126 -6.13 -16.66 11.89
N PHE A 127 -5.39 -16.93 10.85
CA PHE A 127 -3.98 -16.53 10.72
C PHE A 127 -3.74 -15.93 9.34
N VAL A 128 -3.24 -14.69 9.29
CA VAL A 128 -2.82 -14.06 8.04
C VAL A 128 -1.36 -14.43 7.80
N ALA A 129 -1.13 -15.36 6.88
CA ALA A 129 0.21 -15.70 6.45
C ALA A 129 0.74 -14.61 5.52
N GLY A 130 1.89 -14.06 5.84
CA GLY A 130 2.65 -13.17 4.97
C GLY A 130 4.02 -13.77 4.68
N PRO A 131 4.75 -13.29 3.66
CA PRO A 131 6.13 -13.71 3.44
C PRO A 131 6.94 -13.38 4.70
N ALA A 132 7.52 -14.42 5.32
CA ALA A 132 8.43 -14.22 6.44
C ALA A 132 9.69 -13.51 5.92
N ARG A 133 9.94 -12.31 6.40
CA ARG A 133 11.10 -11.49 6.09
C ARG A 133 11.74 -11.06 7.39
N ASP A 134 13.05 -10.93 7.36
CA ASP A 134 13.84 -10.37 8.46
C ASP A 134 14.69 -9.25 7.89
N TYR A 135 14.35 -8.00 8.22
CA TYR A 135 15.06 -6.81 7.79
C TYR A 135 14.71 -5.61 8.66
N GLU A 136 15.60 -4.64 8.66
CA GLU A 136 15.37 -3.33 9.26
C GLU A 136 15.20 -2.26 8.18
N ALA A 137 14.38 -1.25 8.44
CA ALA A 137 14.22 -0.09 7.58
C ALA A 137 14.14 1.18 8.44
N PRO A 138 15.27 1.62 9.02
CA PRO A 138 15.29 2.71 10.00
C PRO A 138 14.83 4.05 9.41
N LEU A 139 14.97 4.25 8.10
CA LEU A 139 14.57 5.46 7.40
C LEU A 139 13.12 5.46 6.89
N LEU A 140 12.33 4.40 7.17
CA LEU A 140 10.96 4.27 6.69
C LEU A 140 10.07 5.46 7.10
N GLY A 141 10.25 5.95 8.34
CA GLY A 141 9.53 7.12 8.85
C GLY A 141 9.90 8.42 8.15
N GLU A 142 11.20 8.62 7.85
CA GLU A 142 11.67 9.81 7.12
C GLU A 142 11.19 9.81 5.66
N LEU A 143 11.23 8.67 4.99
CA LEU A 143 10.70 8.51 3.63
C LEU A 143 9.21 8.88 3.57
N LEU A 144 8.41 8.43 4.56
CA LEU A 144 7.01 8.81 4.65
C LEU A 144 6.81 10.29 4.95
N SER A 145 7.60 10.83 5.89
CA SER A 145 7.51 12.26 6.24
C SER A 145 7.87 13.15 5.05
N ALA A 146 8.92 12.83 4.33
CA ALA A 146 9.32 13.58 3.15
C ALA A 146 8.25 13.53 2.03
N ALA A 147 7.61 12.38 1.84
CA ALA A 147 6.50 12.26 0.89
C ALA A 147 5.29 13.12 1.31
N LEU A 148 4.94 13.13 2.59
CA LEU A 148 3.82 13.94 3.10
C LEU A 148 4.10 15.45 3.03
N ASP A 149 5.37 15.84 3.21
CA ASP A 149 5.80 17.23 3.15
C ASP A 149 6.10 17.70 1.72
N GLY A 150 6.11 16.79 0.72
CA GLY A 150 6.40 17.09 -0.67
C GLY A 150 7.84 17.58 -0.89
N VAL A 151 8.83 17.02 -0.18
CA VAL A 151 10.22 17.47 -0.24
C VAL A 151 11.14 16.41 -0.83
N HIS A 152 12.21 16.87 -1.50
CA HIS A 152 13.23 16.00 -2.06
C HIS A 152 14.18 15.47 -0.98
N LEU A 153 14.71 14.28 -1.26
CA LEU A 153 15.74 13.64 -0.43
C LEU A 153 16.99 13.37 -1.25
N LYS A 154 18.15 13.75 -0.71
CA LYS A 154 19.44 13.21 -1.10
C LYS A 154 19.64 11.91 -0.31
N VAL A 155 19.82 10.79 -0.99
CA VAL A 155 19.90 9.47 -0.37
C VAL A 155 21.13 8.72 -0.82
N THR A 156 21.66 7.90 0.09
CA THR A 156 22.60 6.83 -0.25
C THR A 156 21.81 5.53 -0.28
N TYR A 157 21.86 4.83 -1.42
CA TYR A 157 21.07 3.63 -1.67
C TYR A 157 21.94 2.47 -2.09
N ASP A 158 21.75 1.31 -1.46
CA ASP A 158 22.44 0.05 -1.80
C ASP A 158 21.64 -0.71 -2.88
N SER A 159 22.13 -0.62 -4.11
CA SER A 159 21.51 -1.28 -5.28
C SER A 159 22.13 -2.66 -5.51
N ILE A 160 21.31 -3.66 -5.87
CA ILE A 160 21.80 -5.03 -6.14
C ILE A 160 22.89 -5.07 -7.22
N GLY A 161 22.73 -4.28 -8.27
CA GLY A 161 23.61 -4.35 -9.44
C GLY A 161 24.75 -3.33 -9.46
N SER A 162 24.60 -2.18 -8.77
CA SER A 162 25.55 -1.06 -8.82
C SER A 162 26.14 -0.69 -7.45
N GLY A 163 25.83 -1.45 -6.39
CA GLY A 163 26.27 -1.15 -5.04
C GLY A 163 25.74 0.17 -4.49
N CYS A 164 26.46 0.78 -3.57
CA CYS A 164 26.08 2.03 -2.94
C CYS A 164 26.17 3.19 -3.92
N THR A 165 25.07 3.93 -4.08
CA THR A 165 24.97 5.08 -4.99
C THR A 165 24.29 6.25 -4.30
N GLU A 166 24.80 7.46 -4.51
CA GLU A 166 24.09 8.70 -4.15
C GLU A 166 23.06 9.07 -5.22
N ARG A 167 21.88 9.48 -4.78
CA ARG A 167 20.76 9.89 -5.64
C ARG A 167 19.99 11.02 -5.00
N VAL A 168 19.34 11.82 -5.84
CA VAL A 168 18.28 12.73 -5.41
C VAL A 168 16.97 12.16 -5.86
N ILE A 169 16.03 11.99 -4.93
CA ILE A 169 14.71 11.42 -5.19
C ILE A 169 13.61 12.35 -4.72
N PHE A 170 12.45 12.27 -5.35
CA PHE A 170 11.20 12.83 -4.86
C PHE A 170 10.29 11.67 -4.44
N PRO A 171 10.05 11.45 -3.14
CA PRO A 171 9.18 10.39 -2.66
C PRO A 171 7.71 10.78 -2.84
N TYR A 172 6.92 9.94 -3.50
CA TYR A 172 5.47 10.07 -3.57
C TYR A 172 4.76 9.40 -2.39
N GLY A 173 5.38 8.37 -1.82
CA GLY A 173 4.85 7.64 -0.69
C GLY A 173 5.42 6.24 -0.57
N LEU A 174 4.77 5.44 0.28
CA LEU A 174 5.20 4.08 0.59
C LEU A 174 4.12 3.07 0.19
N TYR A 175 4.54 1.91 -0.27
CA TYR A 175 3.66 0.76 -0.45
C TYR A 175 4.34 -0.53 0.00
N ALA A 176 3.53 -1.51 0.40
CA ALA A 176 4.02 -2.81 0.83
C ALA A 176 3.76 -3.85 -0.26
N SER A 177 4.77 -4.65 -0.60
CA SER A 177 4.67 -5.73 -1.56
C SER A 177 5.61 -6.88 -1.19
N GLN A 178 5.14 -8.12 -1.30
CA GLN A 178 5.93 -9.34 -1.09
C GLN A 178 6.73 -9.37 0.24
N GLY A 179 6.19 -8.76 1.27
CA GLY A 179 6.79 -8.69 2.61
C GLY A 179 7.81 -7.57 2.80
N TYR A 180 8.02 -6.71 1.81
CA TYR A 180 8.88 -5.53 1.91
C TYR A 180 8.10 -4.23 1.76
N TRP A 181 8.62 -3.16 2.35
CA TRP A 181 8.21 -1.80 2.07
C TRP A 181 9.05 -1.19 0.95
N TYR A 182 8.39 -0.44 0.10
CA TYR A 182 8.98 0.27 -1.02
C TYR A 182 8.63 1.74 -0.94
N CYS A 183 9.56 2.59 -1.30
CA CYS A 183 9.33 3.99 -1.61
C CYS A 183 8.99 4.10 -3.10
N ALA A 184 7.78 4.58 -3.40
CA ALA A 184 7.41 5.04 -4.73
C ALA A 184 8.05 6.41 -4.92
N CYS A 185 8.99 6.57 -5.82
CA CYS A 185 9.70 7.82 -6.00
C CYS A 185 10.07 8.13 -7.45
N PHE A 186 10.37 9.40 -7.72
CA PHE A 186 11.04 9.84 -8.92
C PHE A 186 12.54 9.95 -8.65
N ASP A 187 13.37 9.35 -9.49
CA ASP A 187 14.83 9.41 -9.41
C ASP A 187 15.35 10.44 -10.41
N HIS A 188 15.86 11.57 -9.91
CA HIS A 188 16.37 12.66 -10.76
C HIS A 188 17.57 12.23 -11.63
N LYS A 189 18.40 11.29 -11.15
CA LYS A 189 19.53 10.77 -11.94
C LYS A 189 19.07 9.94 -13.14
N ARG A 190 17.95 9.22 -12.99
CA ARG A 190 17.37 8.39 -14.05
C ARG A 190 16.31 9.14 -14.88
N GLY A 191 15.77 10.25 -14.35
CA GLY A 191 14.69 11.00 -14.98
C GLY A 191 13.37 10.22 -15.05
N THR A 192 13.14 9.25 -14.15
CA THR A 192 11.97 8.37 -14.21
C THR A 192 11.51 7.91 -12.83
N ASN A 193 10.28 7.43 -12.78
CA ASN A 193 9.68 6.81 -11.61
C ASN A 193 10.31 5.43 -11.34
N VAL A 194 10.75 5.19 -10.10
CA VAL A 194 11.38 3.94 -9.70
C VAL A 194 10.88 3.46 -8.34
N PRO A 195 10.68 2.16 -8.14
CA PRO A 195 10.47 1.58 -6.85
C PRO A 195 11.82 1.39 -6.14
N MET A 196 11.94 1.87 -4.91
CA MET A 196 13.13 1.66 -4.09
C MET A 196 12.77 0.96 -2.78
N ARG A 197 13.42 -0.17 -2.48
CA ARG A 197 13.16 -0.91 -1.24
C ARG A 197 13.62 -0.09 -0.04
N ALA A 198 12.75 0.02 0.97
CA ALA A 198 12.99 0.87 2.13
C ALA A 198 14.17 0.40 3.01
N ASP A 199 14.45 -0.90 3.05
CA ASP A 199 15.55 -1.50 3.78
C ASP A 199 16.95 -1.25 3.18
N ARG A 200 17.02 -0.67 1.98
CA ARG A 200 18.28 -0.39 1.28
C ARG A 200 18.70 1.07 1.31
N PHE A 201 17.95 1.92 1.96
CA PHE A 201 18.36 3.29 2.20
C PHE A 201 19.33 3.33 3.38
N LEU A 202 20.54 3.82 3.14
CA LEU A 202 21.59 3.95 4.14
C LEU A 202 21.60 5.35 4.77
N SER A 203 21.22 6.37 4.00
CA SER A 203 21.02 7.73 4.47
C SER A 203 19.92 8.43 3.69
N ALA A 204 19.29 9.45 4.31
CA ALA A 204 18.31 10.31 3.67
C ALA A 204 18.42 11.71 4.32
N GLU A 205 18.66 12.73 3.51
CA GLU A 205 18.76 14.13 3.90
C GLU A 205 17.81 14.96 3.04
N ARG A 206 17.05 15.86 3.65
CA ARG A 206 16.16 16.77 2.93
C ARG A 206 16.99 17.78 2.15
N VAL A 207 16.65 17.99 0.89
CA VAL A 207 17.33 18.93 0.00
C VAL A 207 16.34 19.82 -0.72
N GLU A 208 16.77 21.04 -0.98
CA GLU A 208 16.03 22.05 -1.74
C GLU A 208 16.69 22.27 -3.12
N GLY A 209 16.05 23.07 -3.98
CA GLY A 209 16.62 23.45 -5.27
C GLY A 209 16.27 22.52 -6.43
N PHE A 210 15.37 21.57 -6.22
CA PHE A 210 14.83 20.71 -7.25
C PHE A 210 13.35 21.05 -7.49
N GLU A 211 12.95 21.08 -8.77
CA GLU A 211 11.53 21.20 -9.09
C GLU A 211 10.82 19.89 -8.78
N PRO A 212 9.68 19.93 -8.08
CA PRO A 212 8.89 18.73 -7.83
C PRO A 212 8.36 18.20 -9.17
N PRO A 213 8.41 16.88 -9.39
CA PRO A 213 7.78 16.28 -10.55
C PRO A 213 6.25 16.41 -10.45
N GLN A 214 5.53 15.91 -11.46
CA GLN A 214 4.06 15.88 -11.44
C GLN A 214 3.55 15.26 -10.12
N GLU A 215 2.56 15.89 -9.50
CA GLU A 215 1.91 15.34 -8.31
C GLU A 215 1.15 14.05 -8.67
N LEU A 216 1.47 12.96 -7.98
CA LEU A 216 0.86 11.66 -8.17
C LEU A 216 0.51 11.05 -6.79
N SER A 217 -0.63 10.40 -6.70
CA SER A 217 -0.84 9.45 -5.59
C SER A 217 0.03 8.21 -5.78
N VAL A 218 0.27 7.43 -4.72
CA VAL A 218 0.99 6.15 -4.84
C VAL A 218 0.28 5.20 -5.81
N GLN A 219 -1.05 5.24 -5.87
CA GLN A 219 -1.84 4.44 -6.81
C GLN A 219 -1.59 4.88 -8.25
N ASP A 220 -1.70 6.18 -8.55
CA ASP A 220 -1.42 6.72 -9.88
C ASP A 220 0.02 6.46 -10.30
N TRP A 221 0.97 6.59 -9.35
CA TRP A 221 2.37 6.25 -9.58
C TRP A 221 2.54 4.78 -9.98
N MET A 222 1.86 3.86 -9.29
CA MET A 222 1.90 2.42 -9.63
C MET A 222 1.32 2.16 -11.02
N ASP A 223 0.25 2.85 -11.39
CA ASP A 223 -0.39 2.71 -12.69
C ASP A 223 0.50 3.33 -13.79
N THR A 224 1.06 4.52 -13.56
CA THR A 224 2.04 5.17 -14.46
C THR A 224 3.32 4.34 -14.59
N ALA A 225 3.83 3.76 -13.51
CA ALA A 225 5.00 2.89 -13.57
C ALA A 225 4.73 1.64 -14.41
N ARG A 226 3.50 1.11 -14.41
CA ARG A 226 3.08 0.04 -15.32
C ARG A 226 3.02 0.49 -16.78
N GLU A 227 2.64 1.74 -17.04
CA GLU A 227 2.55 2.32 -18.39
C GLU A 227 3.90 2.80 -18.93
N ALA A 228 4.78 3.31 -18.08
CA ALA A 228 6.11 3.83 -18.47
C ALA A 228 7.09 2.74 -18.94
N PHE A 229 6.78 1.49 -18.72
CA PHE A 229 7.40 0.36 -19.42
C PHE A 229 6.84 0.27 -20.85
N SER A 230 7.13 1.29 -21.66
CA SER A 230 6.48 1.56 -22.95
C SER A 230 6.74 0.49 -24.02
N GLU A 231 7.72 -0.35 -23.87
CA GLU A 231 7.97 -1.47 -24.76
C GLU A 231 7.53 -2.78 -24.08
N ARG A 232 6.34 -3.22 -24.41
CA ARG A 232 5.80 -4.48 -23.93
C ARG A 232 6.10 -5.61 -24.90
N LEU A 233 6.52 -6.71 -24.36
CA LEU A 233 6.69 -7.96 -25.09
C LEU A 233 5.50 -8.86 -24.81
N ARG A 234 4.90 -9.34 -25.88
CA ARG A 234 3.86 -10.37 -25.80
C ARG A 234 4.54 -11.71 -25.57
N VAL A 235 4.24 -12.34 -24.45
CA VAL A 235 4.75 -13.64 -24.06
C VAL A 235 3.67 -14.69 -24.33
N GLN A 236 4.01 -15.69 -25.12
CA GLN A 236 3.22 -16.89 -25.29
C GLN A 236 3.92 -18.04 -24.56
N ALA A 237 3.18 -18.75 -23.73
CA ALA A 237 3.73 -19.88 -22.98
C ALA A 237 2.66 -20.97 -22.80
N ARG A 238 3.13 -22.20 -22.67
CA ARG A 238 2.31 -23.37 -22.32
C ARG A 238 2.49 -23.71 -20.86
N VAL A 239 1.42 -23.90 -20.13
CA VAL A 239 1.42 -24.17 -18.70
C VAL A 239 0.75 -25.52 -18.43
N THR A 240 1.36 -26.33 -17.57
CA THR A 240 0.71 -27.54 -17.07
C THR A 240 -0.45 -27.21 -16.13
N GLU A 241 -1.33 -28.17 -15.87
CA GLU A 241 -2.41 -28.01 -14.88
C GLU A 241 -1.86 -27.69 -13.48
N ARG A 242 -0.67 -28.20 -13.14
CA ARG A 242 0.02 -27.89 -11.90
C ARG A 242 0.58 -26.47 -11.89
N GLY A 243 1.24 -26.04 -12.98
CA GLY A 243 1.77 -24.68 -13.13
C GLY A 243 0.66 -23.64 -13.05
N ARG A 244 -0.49 -23.89 -13.65
CA ARG A 244 -1.68 -23.02 -13.60
C ARG A 244 -2.17 -22.76 -12.18
N LYS A 245 -2.06 -23.72 -11.28
CA LYS A 245 -2.47 -23.63 -9.88
C LYS A 245 -1.35 -23.12 -8.98
N SER A 246 -0.16 -22.87 -9.51
CA SER A 246 0.95 -22.39 -8.70
C SER A 246 0.74 -20.94 -8.25
N PHE A 247 1.21 -20.68 -7.03
CA PHE A 247 1.23 -19.31 -6.48
C PHE A 247 2.15 -18.40 -7.29
N GLU A 248 3.28 -18.95 -7.78
CA GLU A 248 4.29 -18.24 -8.55
C GLU A 248 3.71 -17.64 -9.83
N LEU A 249 2.96 -18.43 -10.59
CA LEU A 249 2.33 -17.96 -11.83
C LEU A 249 1.29 -16.87 -11.54
N THR A 250 0.44 -17.11 -10.54
CA THR A 250 -0.59 -16.13 -10.14
C THR A 250 0.02 -14.85 -9.60
N SER A 251 1.14 -14.95 -8.90
CA SER A 251 1.89 -13.78 -8.39
C SER A 251 2.54 -12.95 -9.51
N LEU A 252 2.97 -13.59 -10.60
CA LEU A 252 3.60 -12.92 -11.74
C LEU A 252 2.59 -12.20 -12.64
N PHE A 253 1.51 -12.88 -12.96
CA PHE A 253 0.62 -12.45 -14.06
C PHE A 253 -0.84 -12.23 -13.61
N GLY A 254 -1.11 -12.38 -12.30
CA GLY A 254 -2.47 -12.34 -11.81
C GLY A 254 -3.28 -13.59 -12.17
N ARG A 255 -4.60 -13.46 -12.18
CA ARG A 255 -5.50 -14.58 -12.49
C ARG A 255 -5.59 -14.73 -14.01
N ILE A 256 -4.91 -15.73 -14.55
CA ILE A 256 -4.93 -16.05 -15.96
C ILE A 256 -5.92 -17.21 -16.19
N THR A 257 -6.75 -17.08 -17.24
CA THR A 257 -7.55 -18.18 -17.77
C THR A 257 -6.85 -18.68 -19.03
N PRO A 258 -6.19 -19.85 -19.01
CA PRO A 258 -5.53 -20.39 -20.20
C PRO A 258 -6.55 -20.75 -21.28
N GLU A 259 -6.16 -20.60 -22.52
CA GLU A 259 -6.90 -21.12 -23.67
C GLU A 259 -6.87 -22.66 -23.71
N GLU A 260 -7.60 -23.28 -24.61
CA GLU A 260 -7.54 -24.73 -24.83
C GLU A 260 -6.09 -25.19 -25.06
N GLY A 261 -5.67 -26.26 -24.38
CA GLY A 261 -4.30 -26.76 -24.43
C GLY A 261 -3.31 -26.14 -23.44
N GLY A 262 -3.79 -25.25 -22.50
CA GLY A 262 -2.95 -24.66 -21.47
C GLY A 262 -2.07 -23.51 -21.96
N VAL A 263 -2.35 -22.93 -23.11
CA VAL A 263 -1.65 -21.75 -23.64
C VAL A 263 -2.07 -20.50 -22.87
N ILE A 264 -1.09 -19.70 -22.46
CA ILE A 264 -1.31 -18.38 -21.88
C ILE A 264 -0.64 -17.31 -22.75
N GLU A 265 -1.30 -16.16 -22.82
CA GLU A 265 -0.76 -14.97 -23.46
C GLU A 265 -0.77 -13.82 -22.46
N VAL A 266 0.40 -13.25 -22.21
CA VAL A 266 0.59 -12.16 -21.25
C VAL A 266 1.56 -11.12 -21.81
N GLU A 267 1.49 -9.90 -21.30
CA GLU A 267 2.42 -8.85 -21.67
C GLU A 267 3.36 -8.54 -20.50
N ILE A 268 4.65 -8.45 -20.80
CA ILE A 268 5.67 -8.07 -19.84
C ILE A 268 6.45 -6.85 -20.33
N PRO A 269 6.97 -5.99 -19.44
CA PRO A 269 7.90 -4.93 -19.84
C PRO A 269 9.21 -5.54 -20.35
N ARG A 270 9.69 -5.06 -21.51
CA ARG A 270 10.97 -5.52 -22.09
C ARG A 270 12.15 -5.29 -21.14
N SER A 271 12.13 -4.18 -20.41
CA SER A 271 13.17 -3.84 -19.42
C SER A 271 13.25 -4.81 -18.24
N GLU A 272 12.23 -5.67 -18.05
CA GLU A 272 12.13 -6.61 -16.94
C GLU A 272 12.35 -8.09 -17.36
N ILE A 273 12.83 -8.33 -18.56
CA ILE A 273 13.08 -9.69 -19.09
C ILE A 273 13.87 -10.54 -18.08
N ASP A 274 14.94 -10.00 -17.52
CA ASP A 274 15.76 -10.71 -16.54
C ASP A 274 15.04 -11.07 -15.25
N TYR A 275 14.16 -10.21 -14.80
CA TYR A 275 13.29 -10.48 -13.64
C TYR A 275 12.32 -11.61 -13.96
N TYR A 276 11.61 -11.52 -15.09
CA TYR A 276 10.65 -12.56 -15.49
C TYR A 276 11.34 -13.88 -15.77
N ALA A 277 12.49 -13.90 -16.44
CA ALA A 277 13.29 -15.11 -16.66
C ALA A 277 13.64 -15.80 -15.37
N SER A 278 14.10 -15.06 -14.35
CA SER A 278 14.44 -15.61 -13.03
C SER A 278 13.21 -16.19 -12.31
N ARG A 279 12.06 -15.54 -12.44
CA ARG A 279 10.81 -15.98 -11.78
C ARG A 279 10.19 -17.18 -12.50
N LEU A 280 10.25 -17.22 -13.82
CA LEU A 280 9.74 -18.34 -14.62
C LEU A 280 10.55 -19.61 -14.39
N LEU A 281 11.86 -19.52 -14.13
CA LEU A 281 12.68 -20.65 -13.73
C LEU A 281 12.21 -21.34 -12.45
N SER A 282 11.57 -20.63 -11.52
CA SER A 282 11.03 -21.22 -10.29
C SER A 282 9.84 -22.14 -10.53
N LEU A 283 9.18 -22.04 -11.69
CA LEU A 283 8.13 -22.95 -12.13
C LEU A 283 8.68 -24.26 -12.72
N GLY A 284 9.99 -24.34 -12.98
CA GLY A 284 10.64 -25.54 -13.52
C GLY A 284 10.00 -25.96 -14.85
N THR A 285 9.61 -27.25 -14.93
CA THR A 285 8.99 -27.84 -16.13
C THR A 285 7.47 -27.59 -16.23
N ASP A 286 6.88 -26.85 -15.31
CA ASP A 286 5.45 -26.56 -15.29
C ASP A 286 5.07 -25.41 -16.24
N ILE A 287 6.06 -24.71 -16.81
CA ILE A 287 5.87 -23.70 -17.85
C ILE A 287 6.90 -23.88 -18.95
N PHE A 288 6.46 -23.65 -20.19
CA PHE A 288 7.33 -23.57 -21.37
C PHE A 288 7.01 -22.30 -22.14
N VAL A 289 7.98 -21.41 -22.28
CA VAL A 289 7.85 -20.14 -22.99
C VAL A 289 8.14 -20.38 -24.47
N ASP A 290 7.16 -20.10 -25.33
CA ASP A 290 7.27 -20.24 -26.78
C ASP A 290 7.83 -18.96 -27.42
N SER A 291 7.48 -17.79 -26.90
CA SER A 291 7.91 -16.47 -27.38
C SER A 291 7.82 -15.40 -26.28
N PRO A 292 8.53 -14.28 -26.36
CA PRO A 292 9.51 -13.91 -27.39
C PRO A 292 10.86 -14.60 -27.21
N GLN A 293 11.64 -14.70 -28.27
CA GLN A 293 12.94 -15.37 -28.28
C GLN A 293 13.92 -14.78 -27.23
N GLU A 294 13.88 -13.46 -27.01
CA GLU A 294 14.70 -12.77 -26.00
C GLU A 294 14.46 -13.31 -24.58
N LEU A 295 13.22 -13.61 -24.24
CA LEU A 295 12.87 -14.17 -22.92
C LEU A 295 13.31 -15.64 -22.82
N VAL A 296 13.16 -16.40 -23.89
CA VAL A 296 13.64 -17.81 -23.96
C VAL A 296 15.15 -17.84 -23.75
N GLU A 297 15.91 -17.02 -24.43
CA GLU A 297 17.36 -16.90 -24.29
C GLU A 297 17.78 -16.48 -22.87
N ALA A 298 17.08 -15.52 -22.27
CA ALA A 298 17.32 -15.11 -20.88
C ALA A 298 17.11 -16.27 -19.89
N ILE A 299 16.04 -17.04 -20.08
CA ILE A 299 15.75 -18.23 -19.25
C ILE A 299 16.85 -19.28 -19.42
N GLU A 300 17.24 -19.60 -20.68
CA GLU A 300 18.28 -20.57 -20.97
C GLU A 300 19.63 -20.16 -20.38
N ASN A 301 20.03 -18.89 -20.49
CA ASN A 301 21.28 -18.39 -19.95
C ASN A 301 21.33 -18.56 -18.43
N LYS A 302 20.28 -18.16 -17.73
CA LYS A 302 20.16 -18.34 -16.26
C LYS A 302 20.18 -19.81 -15.87
N ALA A 303 19.49 -20.67 -16.61
CA ALA A 303 19.51 -22.11 -16.36
C ALA A 303 20.93 -22.70 -16.53
N ARG A 304 21.68 -22.28 -17.57
CA ARG A 304 23.05 -22.68 -17.77
C ARG A 304 23.97 -22.22 -16.63
N GLU A 305 23.84 -20.98 -16.18
CA GLU A 305 24.59 -20.46 -15.03
C GLU A 305 24.33 -21.29 -13.77
N ILE A 306 23.08 -21.65 -13.48
CA ILE A 306 22.74 -22.52 -12.36
C ILE A 306 23.40 -23.90 -12.51
N VAL A 307 23.29 -24.52 -13.69
CA VAL A 307 23.90 -25.83 -13.95
C VAL A 307 25.41 -25.78 -13.77
N GLN A 308 26.07 -24.69 -14.17
CA GLN A 308 27.52 -24.53 -13.98
C GLN A 308 27.95 -24.49 -12.53
N LEU A 309 27.15 -23.82 -11.66
CA LEU A 309 27.41 -23.74 -10.21
C LEU A 309 27.39 -25.15 -9.53
N TYR A 310 26.55 -26.04 -10.04
CA TYR A 310 26.37 -27.39 -9.46
C TYR A 310 27.18 -28.48 -10.19
N ARG A 311 27.95 -28.15 -11.23
CA ARG A 311 28.89 -29.12 -11.83
C ARG A 311 30.06 -29.32 -10.88
N PRO A 312 30.43 -30.59 -10.56
CA PRO A 312 31.62 -30.85 -9.78
C PRO A 312 32.83 -30.25 -10.50
N GLN A 313 33.60 -29.43 -9.78
CA GLN A 313 34.94 -29.04 -10.28
C GLN A 313 35.77 -30.32 -10.36
N THR A 314 35.92 -30.86 -11.54
CA THR A 314 36.90 -31.92 -11.82
C THR A 314 38.29 -31.30 -11.63
N SER A 315 38.92 -31.64 -10.50
CA SER A 315 40.33 -31.35 -10.20
C SER A 315 41.23 -32.13 -11.12
#